data_d59c6a98d4fc2687e16943086e36a9ad
#
_entry.id   d59c6a98d4fc2687e16943086e36a9ad
#
_cell.length_a   1.000
_cell.length_b   1.000
_cell.length_c   1.000
_cell.angle_alpha   90.00
_cell.angle_beta   90.00
_cell.angle_gamma   90.00
#
_symmetry.space_group_name_H-M   'P 1'
#
loop_
_entity.id
_entity.type
_entity.pdbx_description
1 polymer ?
#
loop_
_entity_poly.entity_id
_entity_poly.type
_entity_poly.pdbx_seq_one_letter_code
_entity_poly.pdbx_strand_id
1 'polypeptide(L)'
;MRMRTTGSEQHRAEDGSASLEFLTAGLILLVPVVYLIVSLGIVQTHTFAAQAAARHVARAIATASDVAQADARADGITQAIAAEYGMATDDLALAVSCDGAGPCPRPGETFRVTAETEATLPLVPPVLGLDRLARVPIEATAVQRMPRLWGAP
;
A
#
# COMPACT_ATOMS: atom_id res chain seq x y z
N MET A 1 -65.70 -31.10 28.17
CA MET A 1 -65.36 -30.40 26.97
C MET A 1 -64.10 -29.57 27.20
N ARG A 2 -62.91 -30.10 26.81
CA ARG A 2 -61.60 -29.46 27.05
C ARG A 2 -61.17 -28.82 25.72
N MET A 3 -61.17 -27.50 25.68
CA MET A 3 -60.59 -26.74 24.55
C MET A 3 -59.04 -26.81 24.68
N ARG A 4 -58.40 -27.32 23.63
CA ARG A 4 -56.96 -27.23 23.40
C ARG A 4 -56.65 -25.85 22.83
N THR A 5 -55.92 -25.05 23.59
CA THR A 5 -55.24 -23.84 23.13
C THR A 5 -53.73 -24.15 23.08
N THR A 6 -53.27 -24.77 22.00
CA THR A 6 -51.85 -25.09 21.79
C THR A 6 -51.41 -24.74 20.37
N GLY A 7 -51.67 -23.53 19.94
CA GLY A 7 -51.28 -23.14 18.56
C GLY A 7 -50.58 -21.80 18.40
N SER A 8 -50.58 -20.95 19.42
CA SER A 8 -50.10 -19.56 19.24
C SER A 8 -48.72 -19.24 19.84
N GLU A 9 -48.17 -20.15 20.66
CA GLU A 9 -46.85 -19.91 21.30
C GLU A 9 -45.67 -20.40 20.44
N GLN A 10 -45.88 -21.42 19.60
CA GLN A 10 -44.82 -21.97 18.74
C GLN A 10 -44.43 -21.01 17.62
N HIS A 11 -45.35 -20.28 16.99
CA HIS A 11 -45.05 -19.33 15.95
C HIS A 11 -44.22 -18.12 16.42
N ARG A 12 -44.36 -17.67 17.69
CA ARG A 12 -43.58 -16.57 18.23
C ARG A 12 -42.10 -16.94 18.52
N ALA A 13 -41.84 -18.20 18.82
CA ALA A 13 -40.48 -18.69 19.06
C ALA A 13 -39.69 -18.84 17.73
N GLU A 14 -40.37 -19.18 16.66
CA GLU A 14 -39.78 -19.34 15.32
C GLU A 14 -39.43 -17.99 14.67
N ASP A 15 -40.27 -16.97 14.84
CA ASP A 15 -40.02 -15.62 14.31
C ASP A 15 -38.77 -14.96 14.96
N GLY A 16 -38.51 -15.19 16.24
CA GLY A 16 -37.31 -14.72 16.94
C GLY A 16 -36.03 -15.43 16.50
N SER A 17 -36.11 -16.72 16.16
CA SER A 17 -34.97 -17.53 15.70
C SER A 17 -34.53 -17.12 14.28
N ALA A 18 -35.45 -16.91 13.37
CA ALA A 18 -35.18 -16.51 12.02
C ALA A 18 -34.50 -15.11 11.94
N SER A 19 -34.90 -14.18 12.80
CA SER A 19 -34.28 -12.87 12.91
C SER A 19 -32.84 -12.92 13.41
N LEU A 20 -32.55 -13.76 14.41
CA LEU A 20 -31.20 -13.97 14.93
C LEU A 20 -30.31 -14.68 13.91
N GLU A 21 -30.84 -15.65 13.19
CA GLU A 21 -30.13 -16.37 12.14
C GLU A 21 -29.75 -15.41 10.99
N PHE A 22 -30.66 -14.56 10.56
CA PHE A 22 -30.40 -13.55 9.54
C PHE A 22 -29.32 -12.55 9.97
N LEU A 23 -29.39 -12.04 11.22
CA LEU A 23 -28.38 -11.13 11.76
C LEU A 23 -27.01 -11.79 11.86
N THR A 24 -26.97 -13.05 12.33
CA THR A 24 -25.71 -13.79 12.45
C THR A 24 -25.09 -14.09 11.09
N ALA A 25 -25.90 -14.56 10.14
CA ALA A 25 -25.43 -14.80 8.77
C ALA A 25 -24.96 -13.51 8.08
N GLY A 26 -25.69 -12.41 8.28
CA GLY A 26 -25.31 -11.08 7.77
C GLY A 26 -23.98 -10.61 8.35
N LEU A 27 -23.77 -10.76 9.65
CA LEU A 27 -22.53 -10.36 10.31
C LEU A 27 -21.32 -11.20 9.84
N ILE A 28 -21.48 -12.52 9.74
CA ILE A 28 -20.43 -13.43 9.27
C ILE A 28 -20.00 -13.09 7.83
N LEU A 29 -20.91 -12.63 6.99
CA LEU A 29 -20.61 -12.24 5.64
C LEU A 29 -20.06 -10.80 5.54
N LEU A 30 -20.60 -9.87 6.32
CA LEU A 30 -20.23 -8.46 6.29
C LEU A 30 -18.80 -8.22 6.78
N VAL A 31 -18.41 -8.86 7.89
CA VAL A 31 -17.09 -8.66 8.50
C VAL A 31 -15.94 -8.97 7.53
N PRO A 32 -15.88 -10.12 6.84
CA PRO A 32 -14.81 -10.39 5.89
C PRO A 32 -14.84 -9.46 4.68
N VAL A 33 -16.02 -9.01 4.22
CA VAL A 33 -16.11 -8.06 3.11
C VAL A 33 -15.54 -6.69 3.51
N VAL A 34 -15.89 -6.18 4.68
CA VAL A 34 -15.34 -4.91 5.20
C VAL A 34 -13.83 -5.03 5.39
N TYR A 35 -13.35 -6.12 5.97
CA TYR A 35 -11.92 -6.38 6.13
C TYR A 35 -11.19 -6.37 4.78
N LEU A 36 -11.74 -7.04 3.77
CA LEU A 36 -11.16 -7.07 2.42
C LEU A 36 -11.08 -5.67 1.80
N ILE A 37 -12.13 -4.86 1.94
CA ILE A 37 -12.15 -3.48 1.41
C ILE A 37 -11.06 -2.63 2.08
N VAL A 38 -10.96 -2.69 3.41
CA VAL A 38 -9.94 -1.93 4.17
C VAL A 38 -8.53 -2.38 3.80
N SER A 39 -8.29 -3.69 3.75
CA SER A 39 -6.99 -4.25 3.38
C SER A 39 -6.58 -3.86 1.96
N LEU A 40 -7.51 -3.91 1.00
CA LEU A 40 -7.25 -3.49 -0.38
C LEU A 40 -6.94 -1.98 -0.44
N GLY A 41 -7.64 -1.15 0.33
CA GLY A 41 -7.37 0.28 0.42
C GLY A 41 -5.95 0.57 0.89
N ILE A 42 -5.47 -0.13 1.91
CA ILE A 42 -4.10 0.02 2.42
C ILE A 42 -3.08 -0.37 1.35
N VAL A 43 -3.24 -1.52 0.69
CA VAL A 43 -2.33 -1.97 -0.38
C VAL A 43 -2.31 -0.96 -1.54
N GLN A 44 -3.46 -0.41 -1.93
CA GLN A 44 -3.55 0.61 -2.98
C GLN A 44 -2.82 1.90 -2.59
N THR A 45 -2.98 2.36 -1.35
CA THR A 45 -2.29 3.56 -0.84
C THR A 45 -0.78 3.42 -0.95
N HIS A 46 -0.20 2.31 -0.46
CA HIS A 46 1.22 2.04 -0.58
C HIS A 46 1.68 1.89 -2.04
N THR A 47 0.87 1.27 -2.88
CA THR A 47 1.16 1.13 -4.31
C THR A 47 1.25 2.49 -5.01
N PHE A 48 0.33 3.41 -4.72
CA PHE A 48 0.36 4.76 -5.29
C PHE A 48 1.53 5.58 -4.74
N ALA A 49 1.84 5.47 -3.46
CA ALA A 49 3.01 6.12 -2.85
C ALA A 49 4.32 5.67 -3.53
N ALA A 50 4.53 4.36 -3.67
CA ALA A 50 5.72 3.82 -4.34
C ALA A 50 5.81 4.28 -5.81
N GLN A 51 4.70 4.24 -6.56
CA GLN A 51 4.67 4.72 -7.95
C GLN A 51 4.93 6.22 -8.07
N ALA A 52 4.38 7.04 -7.18
CA ALA A 52 4.61 8.47 -7.14
C ALA A 52 6.09 8.76 -6.83
N ALA A 53 6.65 8.11 -5.80
CA ALA A 53 8.04 8.26 -5.41
C ALA A 53 9.00 7.90 -6.56
N ALA A 54 8.86 6.71 -7.15
CA ALA A 54 9.70 6.29 -8.25
C ALA A 54 9.70 7.30 -9.42
N ARG A 55 8.52 7.78 -9.84
CA ARG A 55 8.38 8.72 -10.97
C ARG A 55 8.90 10.11 -10.64
N HIS A 56 8.54 10.67 -9.48
CA HIS A 56 8.93 12.03 -9.12
C HIS A 56 10.42 12.11 -8.84
N VAL A 57 11.00 11.14 -8.14
CA VAL A 57 12.43 11.06 -7.88
C VAL A 57 13.22 10.86 -9.19
N ALA A 58 12.80 9.96 -10.07
CA ALA A 58 13.45 9.77 -11.37
C ALA A 58 13.47 11.08 -12.18
N ARG A 59 12.37 11.83 -12.21
CA ARG A 59 12.30 13.13 -12.87
C ARG A 59 13.19 14.17 -12.19
N ALA A 60 13.22 14.22 -10.87
CA ALA A 60 14.03 15.17 -10.11
C ALA A 60 15.53 14.96 -10.35
N ILE A 61 15.98 13.71 -10.37
CA ILE A 61 17.35 13.32 -10.70
C ILE A 61 17.69 13.76 -12.13
N ALA A 62 16.84 13.47 -13.12
CA ALA A 62 17.08 13.81 -14.51
C ALA A 62 17.15 15.32 -14.79
N THR A 63 16.55 16.15 -13.93
CA THR A 63 16.50 17.62 -14.06
C THR A 63 17.44 18.35 -13.09
N ALA A 64 18.18 17.64 -12.26
CA ALA A 64 19.17 18.22 -11.35
C ALA A 64 20.40 18.68 -12.12
N SER A 65 21.09 19.70 -11.61
CA SER A 65 22.35 20.20 -12.18
C SER A 65 23.54 19.30 -11.88
N ASP A 66 23.52 18.65 -10.72
CA ASP A 66 24.59 17.79 -10.19
C ASP A 66 24.05 16.73 -9.25
N VAL A 67 24.93 15.84 -8.78
CA VAL A 67 24.57 14.72 -7.88
C VAL A 67 24.04 15.23 -6.55
N ALA A 68 24.66 16.24 -5.93
CA ALA A 68 24.25 16.74 -4.63
C ALA A 68 22.84 17.33 -4.68
N GLN A 69 22.51 18.05 -5.74
CA GLN A 69 21.14 18.56 -5.97
C GLN A 69 20.16 17.43 -6.26
N ALA A 70 20.57 16.37 -6.99
CA ALA A 70 19.75 15.21 -7.26
C ALA A 70 19.36 14.51 -5.93
N ASP A 71 20.34 14.26 -5.06
CA ASP A 71 20.13 13.61 -3.77
C ASP A 71 19.21 14.45 -2.86
N ALA A 72 19.50 15.75 -2.71
CA ALA A 72 18.68 16.64 -1.90
C ALA A 72 17.22 16.72 -2.37
N ARG A 73 16.99 16.71 -3.69
CA ARG A 73 15.63 16.68 -4.26
C ARG A 73 14.95 15.34 -4.06
N ALA A 74 15.69 14.23 -4.21
CA ALA A 74 15.16 12.89 -3.97
C ALA A 74 14.68 12.74 -2.52
N ASP A 75 15.49 13.18 -1.55
CA ASP A 75 15.14 13.14 -0.12
C ASP A 75 13.90 13.99 0.18
N GLY A 76 13.85 15.21 -0.32
CA GLY A 76 12.70 16.09 -0.12
C GLY A 76 11.41 15.55 -0.72
N ILE A 77 11.47 14.92 -1.90
CA ILE A 77 10.32 14.29 -2.54
C ILE A 77 9.87 13.06 -1.74
N THR A 78 10.82 12.24 -1.28
CA THR A 78 10.51 11.05 -0.47
C THR A 78 9.78 11.44 0.82
N GLN A 79 10.27 12.44 1.54
CA GLN A 79 9.63 12.95 2.74
C GLN A 79 8.22 13.50 2.46
N ALA A 80 8.06 14.27 1.37
CA ALA A 80 6.78 14.85 1.00
C ALA A 80 5.74 13.76 0.67
N ILE A 81 6.14 12.73 -0.10
CA ILE A 81 5.27 11.61 -0.46
C ILE A 81 4.92 10.78 0.77
N ALA A 82 5.89 10.44 1.61
CA ALA A 82 5.63 9.72 2.84
C ALA A 82 4.60 10.44 3.71
N ALA A 83 4.76 11.76 3.87
CA ALA A 83 3.80 12.59 4.61
C ALA A 83 2.42 12.65 3.96
N GLU A 84 2.32 12.77 2.62
CA GLU A 84 1.07 12.81 1.87
C GLU A 84 0.26 11.52 2.02
N TYR A 85 0.94 10.37 2.00
CA TYR A 85 0.30 9.06 2.13
C TYR A 85 0.23 8.53 3.57
N GLY A 86 0.64 9.34 4.57
CA GLY A 86 0.56 8.99 5.99
C GLY A 86 1.50 7.87 6.42
N MET A 87 2.66 7.77 5.76
CA MET A 87 3.70 6.77 6.01
C MET A 87 4.88 7.40 6.76
N ALA A 88 5.66 6.60 7.48
CA ALA A 88 6.96 7.06 7.94
C ALA A 88 7.94 7.12 6.75
N THR A 89 8.89 8.05 6.77
CA THR A 89 9.87 8.20 5.68
C THR A 89 10.71 6.93 5.52
N ASP A 90 11.01 6.24 6.62
CA ASP A 90 11.79 5.00 6.63
C ASP A 90 11.03 3.79 6.03
N ASP A 91 9.70 3.90 5.88
CA ASP A 91 8.88 2.87 5.25
C ASP A 91 8.93 2.92 3.73
N LEU A 92 9.58 3.93 3.14
CA LEU A 92 9.71 4.14 1.71
C LEU A 92 11.19 4.15 1.29
N ALA A 93 11.70 3.00 0.91
CA ALA A 93 13.07 2.85 0.45
C ALA A 93 13.20 3.16 -1.06
N LEU A 94 14.29 3.85 -1.43
CA LEU A 94 14.59 4.18 -2.82
C LEU A 94 15.95 3.63 -3.23
N ALA A 95 16.01 3.03 -4.42
CA ALA A 95 17.24 2.57 -5.04
C ALA A 95 17.37 3.13 -6.46
N VAL A 96 18.55 3.62 -6.80
CA VAL A 96 18.89 4.08 -8.16
C VAL A 96 19.87 3.11 -8.79
N SER A 97 19.57 2.64 -9.98
CA SER A 97 20.40 1.68 -10.72
C SER A 97 20.53 2.06 -12.19
N CYS A 98 21.67 1.70 -12.80
CA CYS A 98 21.98 1.89 -14.21
C CYS A 98 22.37 0.55 -14.83
N ASP A 99 22.17 0.39 -16.13
CA ASP A 99 22.46 -0.88 -16.82
C ASP A 99 23.97 -1.09 -17.10
N GLY A 100 24.84 -0.08 -16.88
CA GLY A 100 26.29 -0.14 -17.13
C GLY A 100 27.13 -0.18 -15.87
N ALA A 101 28.41 -0.62 -16.00
CA ALA A 101 29.39 -0.57 -14.93
C ALA A 101 29.94 0.86 -14.74
N GLY A 102 30.02 1.34 -13.49
CA GLY A 102 30.58 2.63 -13.12
C GLY A 102 29.60 3.54 -12.36
N PRO A 103 29.93 4.83 -12.17
CA PRO A 103 29.07 5.74 -11.42
C PRO A 103 27.69 5.88 -12.08
N CYS A 104 26.64 5.93 -11.27
CA CYS A 104 25.25 6.05 -11.68
C CYS A 104 24.62 7.23 -10.92
N PRO A 105 23.85 8.10 -11.59
CA PRO A 105 23.55 8.15 -13.02
C PRO A 105 24.65 8.82 -13.87
N ARG A 106 24.67 8.57 -15.20
CA ARG A 106 25.62 9.15 -16.16
C ARG A 106 24.93 9.91 -17.29
N PRO A 107 25.57 10.96 -17.84
CA PRO A 107 25.01 11.70 -18.98
C PRO A 107 24.69 10.79 -20.18
N GLY A 108 23.49 10.94 -20.73
CA GLY A 108 23.04 10.21 -21.91
C GLY A 108 22.59 8.78 -21.68
N GLU A 109 22.78 8.21 -20.50
CA GLU A 109 22.36 6.84 -20.15
C GLU A 109 20.94 6.78 -19.57
N THR A 110 20.42 5.58 -19.56
CA THR A 110 19.14 5.26 -18.91
C THR A 110 19.42 4.78 -17.49
N PHE A 111 18.69 5.31 -16.55
CA PHE A 111 18.71 4.87 -15.15
C PHE A 111 17.32 4.49 -14.69
N ARG A 112 17.26 3.72 -13.64
CA ARG A 112 16.05 3.19 -13.02
C ARG A 112 16.00 3.63 -11.57
N VAL A 113 14.85 4.09 -11.13
CA VAL A 113 14.54 4.34 -9.73
C VAL A 113 13.52 3.32 -9.29
N THR A 114 13.86 2.53 -8.29
CA THR A 114 12.97 1.56 -7.66
C THR A 114 12.57 2.09 -6.28
N ALA A 115 11.28 2.15 -6.03
CA ALA A 115 10.71 2.49 -4.73
C ALA A 115 10.09 1.24 -4.11
N GLU A 116 10.46 0.94 -2.89
CA GLU A 116 10.00 -0.23 -2.14
C GLU A 116 9.31 0.21 -0.85
N THR A 117 8.21 -0.44 -0.52
CA THR A 117 7.47 -0.24 0.73
C THR A 117 6.75 -1.52 1.14
N GLU A 118 6.30 -1.61 2.39
CA GLU A 118 5.51 -2.73 2.88
C GLU A 118 4.15 -2.25 3.40
N ALA A 119 3.08 -2.83 2.87
CA ALA A 119 1.74 -2.63 3.41
C ALA A 119 1.46 -3.67 4.51
N THR A 120 1.21 -3.20 5.73
CA THR A 120 0.83 -4.07 6.85
C THR A 120 -0.70 -4.17 6.92
N LEU A 121 -1.23 -5.39 6.82
CA LEU A 121 -2.66 -5.63 6.90
C LEU A 121 -3.16 -5.44 8.35
N PRO A 122 -4.30 -4.78 8.55
CA PRO A 122 -4.84 -4.50 9.88
C PRO A 122 -5.42 -5.75 10.54
N LEU A 123 -5.57 -5.71 11.87
CA LEU A 123 -6.24 -6.74 12.68
C LEU A 123 -5.57 -8.12 12.68
N VAL A 124 -4.35 -8.25 12.21
CA VAL A 124 -3.57 -9.49 12.33
C VAL A 124 -2.77 -9.43 13.64
N PRO A 125 -3.09 -10.28 14.63
CA PRO A 125 -2.38 -10.25 15.91
C PRO A 125 -0.94 -10.77 15.73
N PRO A 126 0.04 -10.24 16.50
CA PRO A 126 1.45 -10.64 16.42
C PRO A 126 1.71 -11.97 17.16
N VAL A 127 0.84 -12.97 16.92
CA VAL A 127 0.96 -14.30 17.50
C VAL A 127 1.36 -15.31 16.43
N LEU A 128 2.22 -16.25 16.78
CA LEU A 128 2.69 -17.33 15.88
C LEU A 128 3.35 -16.83 14.57
N GLY A 129 3.81 -15.57 14.52
CA GLY A 129 4.44 -15.00 13.34
C GLY A 129 3.46 -14.61 12.21
N LEU A 130 2.17 -14.54 12.49
CA LEU A 130 1.14 -14.14 11.52
C LEU A 130 1.32 -12.69 11.04
N ASP A 131 1.89 -11.83 11.87
CA ASP A 131 2.27 -10.46 11.52
C ASP A 131 3.21 -10.38 10.31
N ARG A 132 4.10 -11.37 10.14
CA ARG A 132 4.99 -11.44 8.98
C ARG A 132 4.25 -11.84 7.69
N LEU A 133 3.25 -12.69 7.80
CA LEU A 133 2.40 -13.08 6.67
C LEU A 133 1.42 -11.98 6.28
N ALA A 134 1.18 -11.03 7.18
CA ALA A 134 0.31 -9.88 6.96
C ALA A 134 1.04 -8.68 6.33
N ARG A 135 2.30 -8.81 5.94
CA ARG A 135 3.07 -7.79 5.24
C ARG A 135 3.11 -8.08 3.75
N VAL A 136 2.67 -7.12 2.96
CA VAL A 136 2.66 -7.20 1.51
C VAL A 136 3.78 -6.31 0.98
N PRO A 137 4.87 -6.87 0.44
CA PRO A 137 5.91 -6.09 -0.19
C PRO A 137 5.38 -5.46 -1.48
N ILE A 138 5.67 -4.19 -1.69
CA ILE A 138 5.25 -3.41 -2.83
C ILE A 138 6.48 -2.75 -3.44
N GLU A 139 6.66 -2.96 -4.73
CA GLU A 139 7.74 -2.38 -5.51
C GLU A 139 7.16 -1.61 -6.70
N ALA A 140 7.70 -0.44 -6.96
CA ALA A 140 7.39 0.34 -8.15
C ALA A 140 8.67 0.86 -8.78
N THR A 141 8.76 0.78 -10.11
CA THR A 141 9.95 1.17 -10.85
C THR A 141 9.60 2.24 -11.88
N ALA A 142 10.46 3.28 -11.97
CA ALA A 142 10.43 4.28 -13.02
C ALA A 142 11.76 4.30 -13.76
N VAL A 143 11.70 4.35 -15.09
CA VAL A 143 12.87 4.43 -15.95
C VAL A 143 12.94 5.81 -16.58
N GLN A 144 14.11 6.44 -16.51
CA GLN A 144 14.35 7.77 -17.07
C GLN A 144 15.70 7.81 -17.77
N ARG A 145 15.80 8.69 -18.79
CA ARG A 145 17.06 8.94 -19.47
C ARG A 145 17.69 10.22 -18.98
N MET A 146 18.99 10.16 -18.68
CA MET A 146 19.77 11.34 -18.33
C MET A 146 20.00 12.25 -19.54
N PRO A 147 19.87 13.57 -19.42
CA PRO A 147 20.29 14.50 -20.46
C PRO A 147 21.79 14.31 -20.80
N ARG A 148 22.14 14.47 -22.07
CA ARG A 148 23.55 14.32 -22.50
C ARG A 148 24.49 15.40 -21.93
N LEU A 149 23.93 16.55 -21.56
CA LEU A 149 24.65 17.68 -20.98
C LEU A 149 24.55 17.75 -19.46
N TRP A 150 24.11 16.68 -18.82
CA TRP A 150 23.98 16.64 -17.36
C TRP A 150 25.36 16.77 -16.69
N GLY A 151 25.47 17.70 -15.71
CA GLY A 151 26.74 17.98 -15.03
C GLY A 151 27.79 18.71 -15.89
N ALA A 152 27.44 19.20 -17.07
CA ALA A 152 28.31 20.07 -17.83
C ALA A 152 28.34 21.47 -17.20
N PRO A 153 29.53 22.11 -17.08
CA PRO A 153 29.70 23.46 -16.55
C PRO A 153 29.04 24.54 -17.44
#